data_ce92349fa4947f99661880cba7382e31
#
_entry.id   ce92349fa4947f99661880cba7382e31
#
_cell.length_a   1.000
_cell.length_b   1.000
_cell.length_c   1.000
_cell.angle_alpha   90.00
_cell.angle_beta   90.00
_cell.angle_gamma   90.00
#
_symmetry.space_group_name_H-M   'P 1'
#
loop_
_entity.id
_entity.type
_entity.pdbx_description
1 polymer ?
#
loop_
_entity_poly.entity_id
_entity_poly.type
_entity_poly.pdbx_seq_one_letter_code
_entity_poly.pdbx_strand_id
1 'polypeptide(L)'
;MIDRTLESPSNNLSVSALCDTAGVSRSGFYSWKKRKGSISEKEEQDRKDFELILEAYRFKGYDKGRRGIHMRLLHMGIVMNHKKISRLMKKYGLFCPIRKANPARRMAKAMKTSNYADNILNRHFEEYGPGYVLETDITYLFYGHKRSKAYLSVIKDGFTKQILAYVLSPSLEVDFVLETINQLYSKHKHNIHTDALIHSDQGVHYTSVKFIDLLKSLEIRQSMSRRGNCWDNAPQESFFGHMKDEIGRYTENACSYEELKEIIDSYMVYYNNDRYQYNLNITEWQGHSIR
;
A
#
# COMPACT_ATOMS: atom_id res chain seq x y z
N MET A 1 47.83 2.40 -6.17
CA MET A 1 49.26 2.75 -6.18
C MET A 1 49.81 2.76 -7.61
N ILE A 2 49.88 1.66 -8.36
CA ILE A 2 50.42 1.56 -9.73
C ILE A 2 49.84 2.63 -10.68
N ASP A 3 48.52 2.79 -10.74
CA ASP A 3 47.84 3.74 -11.65
C ASP A 3 48.23 5.20 -11.36
N ARG A 4 48.35 5.59 -10.08
CA ARG A 4 48.79 6.92 -9.67
C ARG A 4 50.29 7.17 -9.99
N THR A 5 51.08 6.12 -9.86
CA THR A 5 52.54 6.24 -10.20
C THR A 5 52.72 6.39 -11.70
N LEU A 6 51.93 5.69 -12.52
CA LEU A 6 51.95 5.83 -13.99
C LEU A 6 51.52 7.22 -14.47
N GLU A 7 50.67 7.91 -13.74
CA GLU A 7 50.19 9.28 -14.05
C GLU A 7 51.16 10.37 -13.55
N SER A 8 52.18 9.98 -12.77
CA SER A 8 53.15 10.93 -12.27
C SER A 8 54.18 11.35 -13.36
N PRO A 9 54.40 12.66 -13.57
CA PRO A 9 55.36 13.15 -14.54
C PRO A 9 56.83 12.69 -14.29
N SER A 10 57.11 12.28 -13.05
CA SER A 10 58.45 11.81 -12.64
C SER A 10 58.62 10.28 -12.74
N ASN A 11 57.64 9.56 -13.28
CA ASN A 11 57.72 8.10 -13.35
C ASN A 11 58.48 7.62 -14.56
N ASN A 12 59.58 6.93 -14.33
CA ASN A 12 60.41 6.27 -15.35
C ASN A 12 60.24 4.75 -15.36
N LEU A 13 59.30 4.19 -14.54
CA LEU A 13 59.11 2.74 -14.43
C LEU A 13 58.06 2.24 -15.38
N SER A 14 58.32 1.08 -16.00
CA SER A 14 57.34 0.40 -16.84
C SER A 14 56.22 -0.23 -16.02
N VAL A 15 55.06 -0.46 -16.65
CA VAL A 15 53.94 -1.19 -16.03
C VAL A 15 54.38 -2.55 -15.48
N SER A 16 55.29 -3.23 -16.17
CA SER A 16 55.84 -4.51 -15.71
C SER A 16 56.57 -4.36 -14.38
N ALA A 17 57.52 -3.43 -14.31
CA ALA A 17 58.31 -3.20 -13.11
C ALA A 17 57.46 -2.79 -11.91
N LEU A 18 56.42 -1.95 -12.14
CA LEU A 18 55.45 -1.55 -11.10
C LEU A 18 54.59 -2.73 -10.63
N CYS A 19 54.17 -3.61 -11.55
CA CYS A 19 53.41 -4.80 -11.20
C CYS A 19 54.24 -5.81 -10.40
N ASP A 20 55.51 -6.02 -10.83
CA ASP A 20 56.42 -6.93 -10.14
C ASP A 20 56.74 -6.42 -8.72
N THR A 21 56.97 -5.12 -8.57
CA THR A 21 57.21 -4.48 -7.27
C THR A 21 55.99 -4.55 -6.36
N ALA A 22 54.75 -4.44 -6.92
CA ALA A 22 53.50 -4.50 -6.18
C ALA A 22 53.01 -5.93 -5.96
N GLY A 23 53.66 -6.95 -6.47
CA GLY A 23 53.26 -8.37 -6.33
C GLY A 23 51.96 -8.71 -7.05
N VAL A 24 51.61 -8.02 -8.16
CA VAL A 24 50.39 -8.24 -8.93
C VAL A 24 50.70 -8.63 -10.37
N SER A 25 49.87 -9.50 -10.96
CA SER A 25 50.05 -9.87 -12.35
C SER A 25 49.69 -8.71 -13.29
N ARG A 26 50.44 -8.53 -14.40
CA ARG A 26 50.11 -7.54 -15.43
C ARG A 26 48.70 -7.70 -15.99
N SER A 27 48.28 -8.93 -16.26
CA SER A 27 46.93 -9.23 -16.74
C SER A 27 45.86 -8.82 -15.71
N GLY A 28 46.12 -9.04 -14.42
CA GLY A 28 45.29 -8.59 -13.31
C GLY A 28 45.15 -7.08 -13.27
N PHE A 29 46.27 -6.35 -13.42
CA PHE A 29 46.29 -4.89 -13.46
C PHE A 29 45.46 -4.33 -14.64
N TYR A 30 45.70 -4.82 -15.86
CA TYR A 30 44.91 -4.37 -17.03
C TYR A 30 43.44 -4.74 -16.95
N SER A 31 43.13 -5.91 -16.44
CA SER A 31 41.73 -6.32 -16.17
C SER A 31 41.08 -5.43 -15.12
N TRP A 32 41.78 -5.04 -14.08
CA TRP A 32 41.33 -4.06 -13.09
C TRP A 32 41.13 -2.67 -13.71
N LYS A 33 42.13 -2.19 -14.50
CA LYS A 33 42.03 -0.89 -15.17
C LYS A 33 40.85 -0.80 -16.12
N LYS A 34 40.58 -1.85 -16.91
CA LYS A 34 39.42 -1.95 -17.79
C LYS A 34 38.10 -1.93 -16.98
N ARG A 35 38.05 -2.63 -15.85
CA ARG A 35 36.87 -2.65 -14.97
C ARG A 35 36.61 -1.32 -14.24
N LYS A 36 37.68 -0.54 -13.95
CA LYS A 36 37.57 0.75 -13.27
C LYS A 36 36.65 1.72 -14.04
N GLY A 37 36.79 1.82 -15.36
CA GLY A 37 35.89 2.61 -16.20
C GLY A 37 34.46 2.14 -16.17
N SER A 38 34.22 0.84 -16.34
CA SER A 38 32.89 0.26 -16.32
C SER A 38 32.20 0.32 -14.93
N ILE A 39 32.97 0.33 -13.84
CA ILE A 39 32.47 0.54 -12.48
C ILE A 39 31.98 1.98 -12.33
N SER A 40 32.70 2.97 -12.84
CA SER A 40 32.31 4.38 -12.79
C SER A 40 31.02 4.64 -13.57
N GLU A 41 30.88 4.11 -14.77
CA GLU A 41 29.67 4.22 -15.58
C GLU A 41 28.47 3.55 -14.90
N LYS A 42 28.68 2.37 -14.31
CA LYS A 42 27.65 1.66 -13.55
C LYS A 42 27.22 2.44 -12.30
N GLU A 43 28.16 3.09 -11.62
CA GLU A 43 27.82 3.89 -10.44
C GLU A 43 27.03 5.14 -10.81
N GLU A 44 27.36 5.78 -11.93
CA GLU A 44 26.60 6.91 -12.43
C GLU A 44 25.18 6.49 -12.85
N GLN A 45 25.04 5.33 -13.51
CA GLN A 45 23.73 4.78 -13.85
C GLN A 45 22.93 4.40 -12.60
N ASP A 46 23.59 3.79 -11.60
CA ASP A 46 22.96 3.49 -10.30
C ASP A 46 22.43 4.76 -9.61
N ARG A 47 23.16 5.87 -9.71
CA ARG A 47 22.71 7.16 -9.16
C ARG A 47 21.49 7.70 -9.89
N LYS A 48 21.52 7.71 -11.23
CA LYS A 48 20.35 8.13 -12.05
C LYS A 48 19.11 7.27 -11.75
N ASP A 49 19.28 5.96 -11.69
CA ASP A 49 18.20 5.05 -11.33
C ASP A 49 17.68 5.28 -9.90
N PHE A 50 18.57 5.64 -8.96
CA PHE A 50 18.15 5.92 -7.60
C PHE A 50 17.38 7.25 -7.48
N GLU A 51 17.69 8.25 -8.29
CA GLU A 51 16.90 9.49 -8.35
C GLU A 51 15.45 9.21 -8.76
N LEU A 52 15.23 8.33 -9.75
CA LEU A 52 13.88 7.88 -10.14
C LEU A 52 13.18 7.12 -9.01
N ILE A 53 13.91 6.27 -8.30
CA ILE A 53 13.39 5.56 -7.11
C ILE A 53 12.99 6.57 -6.03
N LEU A 54 13.77 7.61 -5.82
CA LEU A 54 13.53 8.64 -4.82
C LEU A 54 12.30 9.50 -5.18
N GLU A 55 12.13 9.84 -6.45
CA GLU A 55 10.94 10.52 -6.96
C GLU A 55 9.67 9.66 -6.72
N ALA A 56 9.73 8.38 -7.11
CA ALA A 56 8.64 7.44 -6.87
C ALA A 56 8.33 7.26 -5.36
N TYR A 57 9.35 7.26 -4.51
CA TYR A 57 9.21 7.16 -3.06
C TYR A 57 8.50 8.40 -2.47
N ARG A 58 8.89 9.59 -2.90
CA ARG A 58 8.37 10.88 -2.39
C ARG A 58 6.97 11.24 -2.89
N PHE A 59 6.47 10.52 -3.88
CA PHE A 59 5.17 10.81 -4.46
C PHE A 59 4.06 10.85 -3.38
N LYS A 60 3.36 12.00 -3.28
CA LYS A 60 2.32 12.29 -2.26
C LYS A 60 2.74 12.09 -0.79
N GLY A 61 4.05 11.98 -0.50
CA GLY A 61 4.55 11.90 0.86
C GLY A 61 4.19 10.64 1.64
N TYR A 62 3.57 9.64 1.03
CA TYR A 62 3.30 8.35 1.66
C TYR A 62 4.50 7.43 1.51
N ASP A 63 5.02 6.94 2.63
CA ASP A 63 6.17 6.05 2.65
C ASP A 63 5.87 4.75 1.91
N LYS A 64 6.66 4.44 0.93
CA LYS A 64 6.47 3.28 0.06
C LYS A 64 7.58 2.27 0.22
N GLY A 65 7.23 1.00 0.39
CA GLY A 65 8.16 -0.10 0.31
C GLY A 65 8.53 -0.42 -1.16
N ARG A 66 9.49 -1.34 -1.34
CA ARG A 66 9.98 -1.79 -2.66
C ARG A 66 8.86 -2.04 -3.69
N ARG A 67 7.77 -2.69 -3.28
CA ARG A 67 6.65 -3.01 -4.20
C ARG A 67 5.91 -1.75 -4.64
N GLY A 68 5.62 -0.84 -3.71
CA GLY A 68 4.97 0.43 -4.04
C GLY A 68 5.82 1.32 -4.96
N ILE A 69 7.14 1.38 -4.72
CA ILE A 69 8.08 2.08 -5.61
C ILE A 69 8.08 1.47 -7.02
N HIS A 70 8.19 0.13 -7.12
CA HIS A 70 8.17 -0.56 -8.41
C HIS A 70 6.91 -0.23 -9.21
N MET A 71 5.77 -0.31 -8.57
CA MET A 71 4.50 -0.02 -9.22
C MET A 71 4.39 1.47 -9.62
N ARG A 72 4.86 2.40 -8.79
CA ARG A 72 4.87 3.82 -9.15
C ARG A 72 5.76 4.10 -10.36
N LEU A 73 6.94 3.47 -10.43
CA LEU A 73 7.80 3.57 -11.60
C LEU A 73 7.11 3.07 -12.87
N LEU A 74 6.35 1.97 -12.78
CA LEU A 74 5.55 1.50 -13.92
C LEU A 74 4.49 2.52 -14.35
N HIS A 75 3.82 3.21 -13.42
CA HIS A 75 2.92 4.33 -13.75
C HIS A 75 3.61 5.53 -14.41
N MET A 76 4.90 5.72 -14.12
CA MET A 76 5.73 6.72 -14.77
C MET A 76 6.26 6.23 -16.13
N GLY A 77 5.85 5.06 -16.60
CA GLY A 77 6.37 4.42 -17.82
C GLY A 77 7.78 3.83 -17.68
N ILE A 78 8.29 3.70 -16.45
CA ILE A 78 9.67 3.26 -16.16
C ILE A 78 9.66 1.79 -15.73
N VAL A 79 10.21 0.91 -16.56
CA VAL A 79 10.37 -0.51 -16.24
C VAL A 79 11.69 -0.74 -15.51
N MET A 80 11.63 -1.00 -14.22
CA MET A 80 12.80 -1.30 -13.39
C MET A 80 12.57 -2.57 -12.56
N ASN A 81 13.50 -3.53 -12.66
CA ASN A 81 13.40 -4.78 -11.92
C ASN A 81 13.40 -4.53 -10.39
N HIS A 82 12.44 -5.14 -9.68
CA HIS A 82 12.30 -4.98 -8.23
C HIS A 82 13.52 -5.45 -7.41
N LYS A 83 14.35 -6.35 -7.96
CA LYS A 83 15.66 -6.72 -7.35
C LYS A 83 16.64 -5.55 -7.43
N LYS A 84 16.67 -4.79 -8.56
CA LYS A 84 17.48 -3.58 -8.74
C LYS A 84 17.01 -2.50 -7.76
N ILE A 85 15.71 -2.25 -7.66
CA ILE A 85 15.13 -1.30 -6.69
C ILE A 85 15.59 -1.65 -5.27
N SER A 86 15.45 -2.91 -4.86
CA SER A 86 15.85 -3.38 -3.52
C SER A 86 17.34 -3.16 -3.24
N ARG A 87 18.19 -3.43 -4.23
CA ARG A 87 19.63 -3.23 -4.15
C ARG A 87 19.99 -1.75 -4.00
N LEU A 88 19.38 -0.88 -4.81
CA LEU A 88 19.64 0.55 -4.77
C LEU A 88 19.09 1.19 -3.49
N MET A 89 17.90 0.82 -3.04
CA MET A 89 17.38 1.25 -1.75
C MET A 89 18.37 0.92 -0.61
N LYS A 90 18.89 -0.32 -0.59
CA LYS A 90 19.88 -0.73 0.42
C LYS A 90 21.21 0.03 0.26
N LYS A 91 21.72 0.21 -0.98
CA LYS A 91 22.97 0.90 -1.29
C LYS A 91 22.95 2.35 -0.79
N TYR A 92 21.84 3.04 -0.97
CA TYR A 92 21.69 4.46 -0.63
C TYR A 92 20.93 4.71 0.68
N GLY A 93 20.70 3.68 1.50
CA GLY A 93 20.12 3.81 2.84
C GLY A 93 18.64 4.23 2.85
N LEU A 94 17.90 3.99 1.76
CA LEU A 94 16.47 4.29 1.71
C LEU A 94 15.67 3.14 2.32
N PHE A 95 15.02 3.39 3.45
CA PHE A 95 14.20 2.42 4.16
C PHE A 95 12.75 2.92 4.28
N CYS A 96 11.81 2.00 4.05
CA CYS A 96 10.41 2.26 4.35
C CYS A 96 10.18 2.10 5.86
N PRO A 97 9.73 3.13 6.60
CA PRO A 97 9.50 3.05 8.04
C PRO A 97 8.23 2.25 8.38
N ILE A 98 7.34 2.04 7.40
CA ILE A 98 6.05 1.39 7.56
C ILE A 98 6.23 -0.13 7.66
N ARG A 99 5.51 -0.75 8.59
CA ARG A 99 5.39 -2.21 8.79
C ARG A 99 6.70 -2.96 8.99
N LYS A 100 7.34 -2.74 10.11
CA LYS A 100 8.23 -3.76 10.67
C LYS A 100 7.35 -4.97 11.07
N ALA A 101 7.66 -6.14 10.52
CA ALA A 101 6.95 -7.38 10.88
C ALA A 101 6.98 -7.58 12.40
N ASN A 102 5.80 -7.55 13.04
CA ASN A 102 5.69 -7.84 14.47
C ASN A 102 5.67 -9.36 14.66
N PRO A 103 6.70 -9.96 15.29
CA PRO A 103 6.75 -11.40 15.54
C PRO A 103 5.56 -11.93 16.35
N ALA A 104 5.04 -11.14 17.30
CA ALA A 104 3.89 -11.49 18.12
C ALA A 104 2.59 -11.64 17.31
N ARG A 105 2.41 -10.84 16.24
CA ARG A 105 1.26 -11.00 15.31
C ARG A 105 1.32 -12.31 14.54
N ARG A 106 2.50 -12.81 14.18
CA ARG A 106 2.67 -14.12 13.52
C ARG A 106 2.29 -15.27 14.44
N MET A 107 2.70 -15.22 15.72
CA MET A 107 2.34 -16.24 16.72
C MET A 107 0.85 -16.23 17.04
N ALA A 108 0.25 -15.05 17.25
CA ALA A 108 -1.20 -14.92 17.48
C ALA A 108 -2.02 -15.43 16.29
N LYS A 109 -1.50 -15.26 15.05
CA LYS A 109 -2.13 -15.79 13.84
C LYS A 109 -2.07 -17.32 13.76
N ALA A 110 -0.96 -17.93 14.18
CA ALA A 110 -0.79 -19.38 14.19
C ALA A 110 -1.63 -20.09 15.28
N MET A 111 -1.89 -19.42 16.42
CA MET A 111 -2.67 -19.98 17.53
C MET A 111 -4.19 -19.94 17.33
N LYS A 112 -4.70 -19.18 16.33
CA LYS A 112 -6.15 -19.00 16.06
C LYS A 112 -6.73 -20.00 15.04
N THR A 113 -6.05 -21.09 14.71
CA THR A 113 -6.43 -22.01 13.62
C THR A 113 -7.24 -23.23 14.05
N SER A 114 -8.11 -23.18 15.06
CA SER A 114 -8.98 -24.31 15.38
C SER A 114 -10.43 -23.86 15.62
N ASN A 115 -11.35 -24.49 14.86
CA ASN A 115 -12.83 -24.51 14.94
C ASN A 115 -13.61 -23.41 14.22
N TYR A 116 -14.13 -23.73 13.02
CA TYR A 116 -14.98 -22.84 12.22
C TYR A 116 -16.23 -23.55 11.69
N ALA A 117 -17.34 -22.85 11.77
CA ALA A 117 -18.62 -23.19 11.14
C ALA A 117 -18.81 -22.46 9.79
N ASP A 118 -19.62 -22.96 8.84
CA ASP A 118 -19.74 -22.51 7.45
C ASP A 118 -20.21 -21.06 7.24
N ASN A 119 -19.47 -20.26 6.43
CA ASN A 119 -19.78 -18.88 6.05
C ASN A 119 -20.32 -18.86 4.62
N ILE A 120 -21.38 -18.08 4.36
CA ILE A 120 -22.03 -18.01 3.03
C ILE A 120 -21.04 -17.54 1.94
N LEU A 121 -20.13 -16.65 2.26
CA LEU A 121 -19.11 -16.15 1.32
C LEU A 121 -17.90 -17.08 1.17
N ASN A 122 -17.73 -18.04 2.07
CA ASN A 122 -16.64 -19.04 2.07
C ASN A 122 -15.24 -18.48 1.66
N ARG A 123 -14.99 -17.19 1.92
CA ARG A 123 -13.77 -16.41 1.58
C ARG A 123 -13.53 -16.16 0.09
N HIS A 124 -14.48 -16.44 -0.77
CA HIS A 124 -14.37 -16.25 -2.21
C HIS A 124 -14.83 -14.85 -2.64
N PHE A 125 -14.29 -13.81 -1.97
CA PHE A 125 -14.67 -12.40 -2.22
C PHE A 125 -14.42 -11.95 -3.67
N GLU A 126 -13.54 -12.61 -4.39
CA GLU A 126 -13.09 -12.24 -5.74
C GLU A 126 -13.83 -13.02 -6.85
N GLU A 127 -14.61 -14.03 -6.51
CA GLU A 127 -15.25 -14.90 -7.51
C GLU A 127 -16.54 -14.31 -8.09
N TYR A 128 -17.14 -13.31 -7.40
CA TYR A 128 -18.47 -12.79 -7.77
C TYR A 128 -18.45 -11.58 -8.72
N GLY A 129 -17.29 -11.02 -9.04
CA GLY A 129 -17.17 -9.84 -9.90
C GLY A 129 -17.46 -8.51 -9.19
N PRO A 130 -17.27 -7.38 -9.94
CA PRO A 130 -17.46 -6.03 -9.40
C PRO A 130 -18.89 -5.78 -8.91
N GLY A 131 -19.03 -5.03 -7.82
CA GLY A 131 -20.34 -4.59 -7.31
C GLY A 131 -21.19 -5.66 -6.68
N TYR A 132 -20.70 -6.90 -6.53
CA TYR A 132 -21.46 -8.00 -5.94
C TYR A 132 -21.22 -8.13 -4.43
N VAL A 133 -19.98 -8.12 -3.98
CA VAL A 133 -19.62 -8.18 -2.55
C VAL A 133 -19.10 -6.82 -2.10
N LEU A 134 -19.86 -6.17 -1.22
CA LEU A 134 -19.54 -4.86 -0.67
C LEU A 134 -19.13 -5.05 0.78
N GLU A 135 -17.85 -4.85 1.08
CA GLU A 135 -17.29 -5.01 2.43
C GLU A 135 -17.41 -3.69 3.19
N THR A 136 -17.98 -3.71 4.40
CA THR A 136 -18.09 -2.52 5.26
C THR A 136 -17.55 -2.78 6.64
N ASP A 137 -16.90 -1.74 7.21
CA ASP A 137 -16.41 -1.76 8.58
C ASP A 137 -16.17 -0.34 9.09
N ILE A 138 -16.04 -0.21 10.39
CA ILE A 138 -15.79 1.06 11.09
C ILE A 138 -14.41 1.01 11.73
N THR A 139 -13.66 2.10 11.57
CA THR A 139 -12.44 2.31 12.35
C THR A 139 -12.49 3.64 13.07
N TYR A 140 -11.62 3.81 14.07
CA TYR A 140 -11.44 5.10 14.73
C TYR A 140 -10.06 5.68 14.45
N LEU A 141 -10.01 7.00 14.42
CA LEU A 141 -8.81 7.81 14.24
C LEU A 141 -8.69 8.79 15.39
N PHE A 142 -7.48 9.21 15.68
CA PHE A 142 -7.23 10.24 16.67
C PHE A 142 -6.71 11.51 15.99
N TYR A 143 -7.12 12.67 16.49
CA TYR A 143 -6.66 13.97 16.03
C TYR A 143 -6.59 14.97 17.19
N GLY A 144 -5.91 16.08 16.96
CA GLY A 144 -5.73 17.16 17.96
C GLY A 144 -4.86 16.77 19.15
N HIS A 145 -4.37 17.77 19.84
CA HIS A 145 -3.51 17.61 21.03
C HIS A 145 -4.17 16.79 22.14
N LYS A 146 -5.50 16.87 22.26
CA LYS A 146 -6.30 16.12 23.24
C LYS A 146 -6.62 14.69 22.80
N ARG A 147 -6.13 14.25 21.65
CA ARG A 147 -6.42 12.94 21.05
C ARG A 147 -7.92 12.67 20.96
N SER A 148 -8.68 13.64 20.45
CA SER A 148 -10.10 13.46 20.14
C SER A 148 -10.29 12.30 19.17
N LYS A 149 -11.41 11.58 19.28
CA LYS A 149 -11.73 10.46 18.42
C LYS A 149 -12.65 10.91 17.28
N ALA A 150 -12.39 10.41 16.08
CA ALA A 150 -13.32 10.40 14.98
C ALA A 150 -13.48 8.95 14.48
N TYR A 151 -14.64 8.66 13.92
CA TYR A 151 -15.01 7.34 13.42
C TYR A 151 -15.17 7.41 11.90
N LEU A 152 -14.59 6.44 11.22
CA LEU A 152 -14.64 6.36 9.77
C LEU A 152 -15.35 5.07 9.37
N SER A 153 -16.50 5.21 8.74
CA SER A 153 -17.22 4.12 8.08
C SER A 153 -16.80 4.07 6.62
N VAL A 154 -16.53 2.88 6.11
CA VAL A 154 -16.04 2.68 4.73
C VAL A 154 -16.77 1.52 4.10
N ILE A 155 -17.14 1.68 2.81
CA ILE A 155 -17.62 0.59 1.97
C ILE A 155 -16.64 0.39 0.83
N LYS A 156 -16.13 -0.82 0.70
CA LYS A 156 -15.16 -1.24 -0.30
C LYS A 156 -15.73 -2.37 -1.15
N ASP A 157 -15.49 -2.32 -2.45
CA ASP A 157 -15.78 -3.43 -3.34
C ASP A 157 -14.80 -4.59 -3.10
N GLY A 158 -15.32 -5.77 -2.86
CA GLY A 158 -14.54 -6.97 -2.57
C GLY A 158 -13.72 -7.45 -3.76
N PHE A 159 -14.16 -7.19 -4.98
CA PHE A 159 -13.47 -7.57 -6.21
C PHE A 159 -12.46 -6.50 -6.64
N THR A 160 -12.90 -5.28 -6.94
CA THR A 160 -12.03 -4.20 -7.43
C THR A 160 -11.13 -3.59 -6.36
N LYS A 161 -11.42 -3.83 -5.09
CA LYS A 161 -10.77 -3.23 -3.92
C LYS A 161 -10.92 -1.70 -3.83
N GLN A 162 -11.76 -1.11 -4.65
CA GLN A 162 -12.04 0.32 -4.63
C GLN A 162 -12.91 0.70 -3.42
N ILE A 163 -12.63 1.86 -2.85
CA ILE A 163 -13.49 2.50 -1.86
C ILE A 163 -14.62 3.19 -2.61
N LEU A 164 -15.84 2.69 -2.42
CA LEU A 164 -17.03 3.20 -3.09
C LEU A 164 -17.71 4.32 -2.31
N ALA A 165 -17.70 4.22 -0.97
CA ALA A 165 -18.26 5.24 -0.09
C ALA A 165 -17.52 5.26 1.25
N TYR A 166 -17.47 6.44 1.88
CA TYR A 166 -16.96 6.60 3.23
C TYR A 166 -17.56 7.83 3.90
N VAL A 167 -17.73 7.77 5.21
CA VAL A 167 -18.15 8.91 6.05
C VAL A 167 -17.28 8.97 7.29
N LEU A 168 -16.71 10.16 7.54
CA LEU A 168 -16.03 10.48 8.78
C LEU A 168 -17.02 11.18 9.72
N SER A 169 -17.07 10.77 10.99
CA SER A 169 -17.96 11.35 12.00
C SER A 169 -17.25 11.54 13.34
N PRO A 170 -17.51 12.62 14.08
CA PRO A 170 -17.05 12.75 15.45
C PRO A 170 -17.86 11.89 16.43
N SER A 171 -19.02 11.36 16.02
CA SER A 171 -19.91 10.54 16.83
C SER A 171 -19.98 9.12 16.30
N LEU A 172 -20.11 8.13 17.21
CA LEU A 172 -20.27 6.71 16.89
C LEU A 172 -21.76 6.30 16.81
N GLU A 173 -22.63 7.17 16.39
CA GLU A 173 -24.04 6.86 16.20
C GLU A 173 -24.30 6.10 14.90
N VAL A 174 -25.42 5.39 14.80
CA VAL A 174 -25.72 4.59 13.62
C VAL A 174 -25.88 5.44 12.34
N ASP A 175 -26.23 6.71 12.49
CA ASP A 175 -26.61 7.58 11.38
C ASP A 175 -25.47 7.80 10.36
N PHE A 176 -24.19 7.85 10.80
CA PHE A 176 -23.06 7.99 9.85
C PHE A 176 -22.83 6.71 9.02
N VAL A 177 -23.20 5.55 9.55
CA VAL A 177 -23.16 4.29 8.79
C VAL A 177 -24.29 4.27 7.77
N LEU A 178 -25.48 4.73 8.12
CA LEU A 178 -26.60 4.88 7.18
C LEU A 178 -26.25 5.87 6.08
N GLU A 179 -25.59 6.97 6.41
CA GLU A 179 -25.11 7.95 5.43
C GLU A 179 -24.11 7.31 4.46
N THR A 180 -23.23 6.43 4.95
CA THR A 180 -22.27 5.72 4.08
C THR A 180 -23.01 4.84 3.04
N ILE A 181 -24.10 4.16 3.44
CA ILE A 181 -24.95 3.40 2.53
C ILE A 181 -25.64 4.31 1.53
N ASN A 182 -26.21 5.43 1.98
CA ASN A 182 -26.87 6.39 1.10
C ASN A 182 -25.91 6.99 0.08
N GLN A 183 -24.68 7.30 0.47
CA GLN A 183 -23.63 7.75 -0.45
C GLN A 183 -23.27 6.67 -1.48
N LEU A 184 -23.11 5.42 -1.05
CA LEU A 184 -22.88 4.29 -1.95
C LEU A 184 -24.00 4.22 -3.00
N TYR A 185 -25.24 4.19 -2.57
CA TYR A 185 -26.36 4.03 -3.47
C TYR A 185 -26.52 5.22 -4.42
N SER A 186 -26.37 6.46 -3.92
CA SER A 186 -26.49 7.67 -4.74
C SER A 186 -25.43 7.75 -5.84
N LYS A 187 -24.20 7.31 -5.56
CA LYS A 187 -23.06 7.42 -6.50
C LYS A 187 -22.89 6.21 -7.39
N HIS A 188 -23.25 5.01 -6.91
CA HIS A 188 -22.86 3.75 -7.53
C HIS A 188 -24.01 2.77 -7.80
N LYS A 189 -25.29 3.17 -7.63
CA LYS A 189 -26.43 2.25 -7.79
C LYS A 189 -26.45 1.49 -9.12
N HIS A 190 -25.95 2.10 -10.20
CA HIS A 190 -25.89 1.46 -11.52
C HIS A 190 -24.76 0.42 -11.65
N ASN A 191 -23.80 0.44 -10.75
CA ASN A 191 -22.66 -0.48 -10.71
C ASN A 191 -22.81 -1.55 -9.62
N ILE A 192 -23.87 -1.44 -8.80
CA ILE A 192 -24.19 -2.44 -7.79
C ILE A 192 -24.97 -3.56 -8.47
N HIS A 193 -24.51 -4.82 -8.27
CA HIS A 193 -25.18 -5.97 -8.82
C HIS A 193 -26.56 -6.15 -8.20
N THR A 194 -27.56 -6.65 -8.96
CA THR A 194 -28.92 -6.88 -8.46
C THR A 194 -28.97 -7.85 -7.26
N ASP A 195 -28.03 -8.80 -7.20
CA ASP A 195 -27.86 -9.73 -6.09
C ASP A 195 -26.76 -9.31 -5.11
N ALA A 196 -26.42 -8.03 -5.08
CA ALA A 196 -25.36 -7.52 -4.21
C ALA A 196 -25.61 -7.86 -2.74
N LEU A 197 -24.53 -8.08 -2.02
CA LEU A 197 -24.56 -8.25 -0.58
C LEU A 197 -23.56 -7.31 0.10
N ILE A 198 -23.98 -6.74 1.23
CA ILE A 198 -23.09 -6.04 2.15
C ILE A 198 -22.61 -7.03 3.21
N HIS A 199 -21.29 -7.16 3.32
CA HIS A 199 -20.64 -7.98 4.33
C HIS A 199 -20.03 -7.10 5.42
N SER A 200 -20.40 -7.37 6.68
CA SER A 200 -19.92 -6.64 7.86
C SER A 200 -19.55 -7.59 8.99
N ASP A 201 -18.95 -7.07 10.05
CA ASP A 201 -18.90 -7.76 11.33
C ASP A 201 -20.28 -7.76 12.02
N GLN A 202 -20.37 -8.35 13.24
CA GLN A 202 -21.58 -8.36 14.06
C GLN A 202 -21.69 -7.13 14.97
N GLY A 203 -21.13 -6.00 14.58
CA GLY A 203 -21.21 -4.75 15.32
C GLY A 203 -22.64 -4.24 15.52
N VAL A 204 -22.87 -3.51 16.61
CA VAL A 204 -24.20 -2.99 16.96
C VAL A 204 -24.81 -2.08 15.89
N HIS A 205 -23.98 -1.40 15.11
CA HIS A 205 -24.42 -0.55 13.99
C HIS A 205 -25.07 -1.37 12.89
N TYR A 206 -24.48 -2.51 12.54
CA TYR A 206 -24.92 -3.38 11.46
C TYR A 206 -26.07 -4.32 11.86
N THR A 207 -26.29 -4.50 13.16
CA THR A 207 -27.43 -5.26 13.70
C THR A 207 -28.62 -4.36 14.06
N SER A 208 -28.49 -3.04 13.88
CA SER A 208 -29.57 -2.10 14.16
C SER A 208 -30.75 -2.25 13.19
N VAL A 209 -31.93 -2.07 13.68
CA VAL A 209 -33.15 -2.13 12.85
C VAL A 209 -33.08 -1.11 11.71
N LYS A 210 -32.62 0.11 11.98
CA LYS A 210 -32.47 1.16 10.97
C LYS A 210 -31.58 0.71 9.80
N PHE A 211 -30.46 0.05 10.09
CA PHE A 211 -29.54 -0.44 9.05
C PHE A 211 -30.17 -1.55 8.23
N ILE A 212 -30.82 -2.52 8.88
CA ILE A 212 -31.50 -3.65 8.23
C ILE A 212 -32.59 -3.15 7.31
N ASP A 213 -33.43 -2.21 7.80
CA ASP A 213 -34.58 -1.66 7.04
C ASP A 213 -34.07 -0.83 5.83
N LEU A 214 -32.99 -0.07 6.00
CA LEU A 214 -32.38 0.65 4.88
C LEU A 214 -31.89 -0.32 3.80
N LEU A 215 -31.18 -1.38 4.13
CA LEU A 215 -30.71 -2.37 3.16
C LEU A 215 -31.86 -3.06 2.44
N LYS A 216 -32.92 -3.40 3.16
CA LYS A 216 -34.16 -3.96 2.56
C LYS A 216 -34.79 -3.01 1.56
N SER A 217 -34.87 -1.71 1.91
CA SER A 217 -35.46 -0.70 1.01
C SER A 217 -34.64 -0.49 -0.28
N LEU A 218 -33.35 -0.81 -0.23
CA LEU A 218 -32.43 -0.73 -1.37
C LEU A 218 -32.24 -2.07 -2.10
N GLU A 219 -32.95 -3.12 -1.67
CA GLU A 219 -32.86 -4.49 -2.20
C GLU A 219 -31.43 -5.08 -2.12
N ILE A 220 -30.63 -4.64 -1.14
CA ILE A 220 -29.27 -5.13 -0.91
C ILE A 220 -29.31 -6.18 0.21
N ARG A 221 -28.76 -7.35 -0.04
CA ARG A 221 -28.69 -8.43 0.94
C ARG A 221 -27.63 -8.15 2.01
N GLN A 222 -27.86 -8.62 3.22
CA GLN A 222 -26.90 -8.53 4.31
C GLN A 222 -26.22 -9.88 4.56
N SER A 223 -24.90 -9.84 4.74
CA SER A 223 -24.08 -10.96 5.21
C SER A 223 -23.25 -10.49 6.38
N MET A 224 -23.03 -11.35 7.36
CA MET A 224 -22.23 -11.04 8.54
C MET A 224 -21.13 -12.07 8.74
N SER A 225 -19.94 -11.60 9.09
CA SER A 225 -18.88 -12.45 9.57
C SER A 225 -19.30 -13.13 10.88
N ARG A 226 -18.80 -14.33 11.16
CA ARG A 226 -19.14 -15.06 12.39
C ARG A 226 -18.44 -14.44 13.58
N ARG A 227 -19.06 -14.57 14.74
CA ARG A 227 -18.56 -14.05 15.99
C ARG A 227 -17.15 -14.60 16.28
N GLY A 228 -16.18 -13.68 16.40
CA GLY A 228 -14.78 -14.03 16.70
C GLY A 228 -13.95 -14.51 15.51
N ASN A 229 -14.49 -14.51 14.28
CA ASN A 229 -13.76 -14.90 13.08
C ASN A 229 -13.23 -13.69 12.31
N CYS A 230 -12.05 -13.19 12.71
CA CYS A 230 -11.39 -12.07 12.06
C CYS A 230 -10.95 -12.34 10.60
N TRP A 231 -11.02 -13.59 10.13
CA TRP A 231 -10.66 -13.93 8.76
C TRP A 231 -11.75 -13.53 7.76
N ASP A 232 -12.99 -13.48 8.20
CA ASP A 232 -14.12 -13.14 7.34
C ASP A 232 -14.15 -11.64 7.04
N ASN A 233 -13.50 -10.79 7.87
CA ASN A 233 -13.33 -9.35 7.66
C ASN A 233 -11.87 -8.93 7.37
N ALA A 234 -10.99 -9.91 7.08
CA ALA A 234 -9.57 -9.68 6.89
C ALA A 234 -9.21 -8.66 5.79
N PRO A 235 -9.94 -8.57 4.65
CA PRO A 235 -9.64 -7.57 3.63
C PRO A 235 -9.90 -6.14 4.12
N GLN A 236 -10.92 -5.91 4.94
CA GLN A 236 -11.24 -4.60 5.49
C GLN A 236 -10.28 -4.21 6.63
N GLU A 237 -9.96 -5.16 7.52
CA GLU A 237 -8.90 -4.98 8.54
C GLU A 237 -7.55 -4.64 7.89
N SER A 238 -7.24 -5.30 6.77
CA SER A 238 -6.02 -5.03 6.01
C SER A 238 -6.01 -3.62 5.43
N PHE A 239 -7.13 -3.15 4.87
CA PHE A 239 -7.29 -1.79 4.37
C PHE A 239 -7.03 -0.77 5.48
N PHE A 240 -7.75 -0.87 6.61
CA PHE A 240 -7.56 0.06 7.72
C PHE A 240 -6.15 0.02 8.32
N GLY A 241 -5.55 -1.16 8.39
CA GLY A 241 -4.16 -1.28 8.82
C GLY A 241 -3.20 -0.54 7.89
N HIS A 242 -3.36 -0.66 6.56
CA HIS A 242 -2.55 0.06 5.59
C HIS A 242 -2.80 1.56 5.65
N MET A 243 -4.06 1.98 5.69
CA MET A 243 -4.43 3.37 5.81
C MET A 243 -3.76 4.01 7.04
N LYS A 244 -3.93 3.42 8.22
CA LYS A 244 -3.34 3.94 9.46
C LYS A 244 -1.82 3.97 9.43
N ASP A 245 -1.18 2.98 8.81
CA ASP A 245 0.27 2.97 8.65
C ASP A 245 0.75 4.09 7.70
N GLU A 246 -0.01 4.37 6.63
CA GLU A 246 0.38 5.34 5.59
C GLU A 246 0.11 6.79 5.99
N ILE A 247 -1.01 7.06 6.68
CA ILE A 247 -1.39 8.44 7.06
C ILE A 247 -1.27 8.74 8.54
N GLY A 248 -0.85 7.78 9.38
CA GLY A 248 -0.85 7.95 10.84
C GLY A 248 -0.13 9.20 11.33
N ARG A 249 1.02 9.54 10.73
CA ARG A 249 1.76 10.75 11.06
C ARG A 249 1.00 12.03 10.72
N TYR A 250 0.23 12.03 9.65
CA TYR A 250 -0.56 13.19 9.24
C TYR A 250 -1.77 13.35 10.15
N THR A 251 -2.46 12.25 10.47
CA THR A 251 -3.63 12.29 11.36
C THR A 251 -3.25 12.66 12.81
N GLU A 252 -2.08 12.22 13.30
CA GLU A 252 -1.57 12.60 14.61
C GLU A 252 -1.24 14.10 14.72
N ASN A 253 -0.84 14.73 13.63
CA ASN A 253 -0.53 16.16 13.56
C ASN A 253 -1.74 17.03 13.21
N ALA A 254 -2.87 16.45 12.78
CA ALA A 254 -4.09 17.20 12.48
C ALA A 254 -4.60 17.91 13.76
N CYS A 255 -4.73 19.23 13.71
CA CYS A 255 -5.14 20.04 14.85
C CYS A 255 -6.66 20.11 15.01
N SER A 256 -7.41 19.90 13.92
CA SER A 256 -8.87 19.99 13.88
C SER A 256 -9.51 18.78 13.20
N TYR A 257 -10.83 18.67 13.33
CA TYR A 257 -11.62 17.66 12.63
C TYR A 257 -11.62 17.91 11.12
N GLU A 258 -11.65 19.16 10.71
CA GLU A 258 -11.62 19.60 9.31
C GLU A 258 -10.30 19.17 8.64
N GLU A 259 -9.17 19.42 9.30
CA GLU A 259 -7.86 18.94 8.81
C GLU A 259 -7.80 17.42 8.71
N LEU A 260 -8.32 16.71 9.72
CA LEU A 260 -8.42 15.24 9.65
C LEU A 260 -9.26 14.81 8.45
N LYS A 261 -10.39 15.48 8.19
CA LYS A 261 -11.27 15.19 7.05
C LYS A 261 -10.55 15.38 5.73
N GLU A 262 -9.82 16.47 5.54
CA GLU A 262 -9.02 16.74 4.33
C GLU A 262 -7.94 15.65 4.09
N ILE A 263 -7.28 15.20 5.15
CA ILE A 263 -6.31 14.10 5.09
C ILE A 263 -6.98 12.81 4.60
N ILE A 264 -8.15 12.49 5.15
CA ILE A 264 -8.91 11.30 4.79
C ILE A 264 -9.40 11.40 3.34
N ASP A 265 -9.99 12.53 2.95
CA ASP A 265 -10.49 12.76 1.58
C ASP A 265 -9.34 12.62 0.56
N SER A 266 -8.20 13.23 0.83
CA SER A 266 -6.99 13.11 0.01
C SER A 266 -6.47 11.68 -0.07
N TYR A 267 -6.52 10.94 1.04
CA TYR A 267 -6.10 9.54 1.06
C TYR A 267 -7.03 8.65 0.25
N MET A 268 -8.35 8.83 0.31
CA MET A 268 -9.31 8.04 -0.45
C MET A 268 -9.14 8.24 -1.96
N VAL A 269 -8.87 9.48 -2.38
CA VAL A 269 -8.52 9.78 -3.79
C VAL A 269 -7.23 9.06 -4.18
N TYR A 270 -6.18 9.15 -3.35
CA TYR A 270 -4.93 8.43 -3.59
C TYR A 270 -5.13 6.91 -3.62
N TYR A 271 -5.90 6.36 -2.69
CA TYR A 271 -6.15 4.93 -2.60
C TYR A 271 -6.79 4.39 -3.86
N ASN A 272 -7.81 5.08 -4.38
CA ASN A 272 -8.56 4.63 -5.55
C ASN A 272 -7.81 4.86 -6.88
N ASN A 273 -7.02 5.94 -6.99
CA ASN A 273 -6.46 6.33 -8.30
C ASN A 273 -4.96 6.03 -8.43
N ASP A 274 -4.21 6.10 -7.34
CA ASP A 274 -2.74 6.07 -7.40
C ASP A 274 -2.12 4.90 -6.62
N ARG A 275 -2.86 4.34 -5.64
CA ARG A 275 -2.36 3.28 -4.78
C ARG A 275 -2.48 1.93 -5.44
N TYR A 276 -1.36 1.24 -5.60
CA TYR A 276 -1.34 -0.08 -6.20
C TYR A 276 -1.93 -1.18 -5.33
N GLN A 277 -2.85 -1.93 -5.92
CA GLN A 277 -3.32 -3.21 -5.41
C GLN A 277 -2.54 -4.34 -6.11
N TYR A 278 -1.62 -4.97 -5.38
CA TYR A 278 -0.68 -5.93 -5.98
C TYR A 278 -1.36 -7.20 -6.53
N ASN A 279 -2.58 -7.48 -6.09
CA ASN A 279 -3.37 -8.63 -6.52
C ASN A 279 -4.23 -8.33 -7.77
N LEU A 280 -4.39 -7.07 -8.16
CA LEU A 280 -5.07 -6.70 -9.39
C LEU A 280 -4.05 -6.66 -10.52
N ASN A 281 -4.34 -7.35 -11.64
CA ASN A 281 -3.53 -7.23 -12.83
C ASN A 281 -3.59 -5.81 -13.38
N ILE A 282 -2.45 -5.27 -13.84
CA ILE A 282 -2.32 -3.90 -14.38
C ILE A 282 -3.30 -3.65 -15.53
N THR A 283 -3.63 -4.69 -16.31
CA THR A 283 -4.55 -4.65 -17.44
C THR A 283 -6.02 -4.44 -17.04
N GLU A 284 -6.42 -4.84 -15.85
CA GLU A 284 -7.79 -4.68 -15.35
C GLU A 284 -8.04 -3.26 -14.83
N TRP A 285 -7.00 -2.56 -14.40
CA TRP A 285 -7.09 -1.21 -13.83
C TRP A 285 -7.27 -0.10 -14.87
N GLN A 286 -6.86 -0.32 -16.13
CA GLN A 286 -7.02 0.67 -17.21
C GLN A 286 -8.45 0.78 -17.74
N GLY A 287 -9.37 -0.12 -17.34
CA GLY A 287 -10.74 -0.20 -17.85
C GLY A 287 -11.83 0.51 -17.04
N HIS A 288 -11.55 0.92 -15.80
CA HIS A 288 -12.58 1.42 -14.87
C HIS A 288 -12.38 2.87 -14.44
N SER A 289 -11.92 3.72 -15.35
CA SER A 289 -12.20 5.16 -15.25
C SER A 289 -13.70 5.31 -15.50
N ILE A 290 -14.51 5.16 -14.46
CA ILE A 290 -15.93 5.48 -14.48
C ILE A 290 -16.02 6.99 -14.71
N ARG A 291 -16.37 7.37 -15.94
CA ARG A 291 -16.80 8.74 -16.29
C ARG A 291 -18.16 9.01 -15.66
#